data_b2add9e1ab98dfe90840efd1f7a2acb7
#
_entry.id   b2add9e1ab98dfe90840efd1f7a2acb7
#
_cell.length_a   1.000
_cell.length_b   1.000
_cell.length_c   1.000
_cell.angle_alpha   90.00
_cell.angle_beta   90.00
_cell.angle_gamma   90.00
#
_symmetry.space_group_name_H-M   'P 1'
#
loop_
_entity.id
_entity.type
_entity.pdbx_description
1 polymer ?
#
loop_
_entity_poly.entity_id
_entity_poly.type
_entity_poly.pdbx_seq_one_letter_code
_entity_poly.pdbx_strand_id
1 'polypeptide(L)'
;LVLLFTISVQLRAAERPNVVIVMTDDQGYPEVSAHGNPVLQTPNLDALHSQSLRLTDFHVAPMCAPTRGQLLTGLDAARNGCINVSSGRALLRPEVPTIANIFGDAGYSTGVFGKWHLGSNYPFRPEDRGFQRTVWFPSSHIGSVPDTWGNDYFDDTYTSNGKPQAFKGYCTDIFFDE
;
A
#
# COMPACT_ATOMS: atom_id res chain seq x y z
N LEU A 1 9.48 -6.56 62.79
CA LEU A 1 10.24 -6.47 61.50
C LEU A 1 9.31 -6.89 60.39
N VAL A 2 8.75 -5.94 59.62
CA VAL A 2 7.87 -6.21 58.49
C VAL A 2 8.76 -6.23 57.22
N LEU A 3 8.90 -7.39 56.59
CA LEU A 3 9.54 -7.53 55.28
C LEU A 3 8.56 -7.18 54.17
N LEU A 4 8.75 -6.05 53.55
CA LEU A 4 8.04 -5.66 52.31
C LEU A 4 8.70 -6.36 51.11
N PHE A 5 8.02 -7.37 50.57
CA PHE A 5 8.35 -7.96 49.26
C PHE A 5 7.83 -7.07 48.16
N THR A 6 8.70 -6.34 47.47
CA THR A 6 8.37 -5.63 46.23
C THR A 6 8.38 -6.62 45.09
N ILE A 7 7.22 -7.00 44.58
CA ILE A 7 7.08 -7.77 43.33
C ILE A 7 7.30 -6.80 42.19
N SER A 8 8.46 -6.83 41.57
CA SER A 8 8.72 -6.11 40.31
C SER A 8 8.01 -6.85 39.17
N VAL A 9 6.85 -6.38 38.79
CA VAL A 9 6.20 -6.81 37.56
C VAL A 9 6.97 -6.17 36.40
N GLN A 10 7.81 -6.94 35.73
CA GLN A 10 8.42 -6.53 34.46
C GLN A 10 7.30 -6.55 33.40
N LEU A 11 6.72 -5.40 33.13
CA LEU A 11 5.90 -5.19 31.94
C LEU A 11 6.85 -5.33 30.72
N ARG A 12 6.87 -6.50 30.09
CA ARG A 12 7.42 -6.62 28.74
C ARG A 12 6.58 -5.72 27.84
N ALA A 13 7.18 -4.71 27.26
CA ALA A 13 6.55 -4.00 26.15
C ALA A 13 6.20 -5.06 25.09
N ALA A 14 4.94 -5.11 24.69
CA ALA A 14 4.53 -5.99 23.59
C ALA A 14 5.40 -5.70 22.38
N GLU A 15 5.98 -6.73 21.79
CA GLU A 15 6.72 -6.57 20.53
C GLU A 15 5.77 -5.95 19.51
N ARG A 16 6.20 -4.86 18.88
CA ARG A 16 5.42 -4.19 17.85
C ARG A 16 5.37 -5.08 16.60
N PRO A 17 4.20 -5.55 16.15
CA PRO A 17 4.13 -6.40 14.97
C PRO A 17 4.53 -5.63 13.71
N ASN A 18 5.15 -6.29 12.75
CA ASN A 18 5.24 -5.76 11.40
C ASN A 18 3.86 -5.74 10.75
N VAL A 19 3.61 -4.72 9.93
CA VAL A 19 2.34 -4.55 9.21
C VAL A 19 2.63 -4.57 7.72
N VAL A 20 2.08 -5.54 7.00
CA VAL A 20 2.17 -5.66 5.54
C VAL A 20 0.77 -5.52 4.96
N ILE A 21 0.60 -4.57 4.04
CA ILE A 21 -0.65 -4.36 3.31
C ILE A 21 -0.41 -4.76 1.85
N VAL A 22 -1.11 -5.78 1.39
CA VAL A 22 -1.10 -6.19 -0.03
C VAL A 22 -2.43 -5.77 -0.64
N MET A 23 -2.35 -4.87 -1.63
CA MET A 23 -3.53 -4.38 -2.35
C MET A 23 -3.42 -4.81 -3.81
N THR A 24 -4.34 -5.65 -4.25
CA THR A 24 -4.51 -5.98 -5.67
C THR A 24 -5.21 -4.84 -6.41
N ASP A 25 -4.99 -4.72 -7.71
CA ASP A 25 -5.62 -3.72 -8.58
C ASP A 25 -6.55 -4.43 -9.57
N ASP A 26 -7.77 -3.94 -9.69
CA ASP A 26 -8.83 -4.45 -10.57
C ASP A 26 -9.14 -5.96 -10.41
N GLN A 27 -8.83 -6.56 -9.24
CA GLN A 27 -9.18 -7.94 -8.95
C GLN A 27 -10.65 -8.07 -8.57
N GLY A 28 -11.39 -8.87 -9.30
CA GLY A 28 -12.78 -9.20 -8.99
C GLY A 28 -12.90 -10.15 -7.77
N TYR A 29 -13.97 -9.99 -7.00
CA TYR A 29 -14.26 -10.86 -5.86
C TYR A 29 -14.17 -12.37 -6.17
N PRO A 30 -14.70 -12.87 -7.32
CA PRO A 30 -14.63 -14.30 -7.63
C PRO A 30 -13.27 -14.76 -8.17
N GLU A 31 -12.26 -13.91 -8.25
CA GLU A 31 -10.94 -14.26 -8.81
C GLU A 31 -9.98 -14.88 -7.78
N VAL A 32 -10.52 -15.34 -6.67
CA VAL A 32 -9.82 -16.15 -5.66
C VAL A 32 -10.50 -17.50 -5.54
N SER A 33 -9.76 -18.61 -5.60
CA SER A 33 -10.36 -19.96 -5.56
C SER A 33 -11.12 -20.24 -4.26
N ALA A 34 -10.66 -19.72 -3.13
CA ALA A 34 -11.39 -19.79 -1.84
C ALA A 34 -12.76 -19.07 -1.87
N HIS A 35 -13.02 -18.22 -2.86
CA HIS A 35 -14.31 -17.58 -3.08
C HIS A 35 -15.22 -18.35 -4.06
N GLY A 36 -14.83 -19.56 -4.45
CA GLY A 36 -15.61 -20.43 -5.31
C GLY A 36 -15.29 -20.31 -6.81
N ASN A 37 -14.15 -19.74 -7.19
CA ASN A 37 -13.73 -19.71 -8.59
C ASN A 37 -13.47 -21.13 -9.10
N PRO A 38 -14.13 -21.58 -10.21
CA PRO A 38 -13.97 -22.95 -10.69
C PRO A 38 -12.73 -23.14 -11.59
N VAL A 39 -12.08 -22.06 -12.00
CA VAL A 39 -10.99 -22.09 -13.00
C VAL A 39 -9.67 -21.66 -12.39
N LEU A 40 -9.66 -20.52 -11.69
CA LEU A 40 -8.44 -19.97 -11.10
C LEU A 40 -8.04 -20.77 -9.87
N GLN A 41 -6.74 -20.98 -9.73
CA GLN A 41 -6.15 -21.63 -8.56
C GLN A 41 -5.23 -20.62 -7.86
N THR A 42 -5.56 -20.29 -6.62
CA THR A 42 -4.82 -19.31 -5.81
C THR A 42 -4.38 -19.94 -4.48
N PRO A 43 -3.51 -20.97 -4.50
CA PRO A 43 -3.24 -21.80 -3.32
C PRO A 43 -2.66 -21.01 -2.14
N ASN A 44 -1.84 -19.99 -2.40
CA ASN A 44 -1.26 -19.16 -1.34
C ASN A 44 -2.31 -18.23 -0.71
N LEU A 45 -3.20 -17.64 -1.52
CA LEU A 45 -4.32 -16.83 -1.01
C LEU A 45 -5.34 -17.71 -0.27
N ASP A 46 -5.58 -18.91 -0.74
CA ASP A 46 -6.47 -19.88 -0.08
C ASP A 46 -5.92 -20.32 1.27
N ALA A 47 -4.61 -20.56 1.35
CA ALA A 47 -3.93 -20.87 2.61
C ALA A 47 -4.04 -19.69 3.60
N LEU A 48 -3.80 -18.46 3.15
CA LEU A 48 -3.99 -17.26 3.94
C LEU A 48 -5.44 -17.11 4.39
N HIS A 49 -6.40 -17.28 3.48
CA HIS A 49 -7.84 -17.22 3.77
C HIS A 49 -8.25 -18.21 4.88
N SER A 50 -7.71 -19.44 4.86
CA SER A 50 -8.03 -20.46 5.87
C SER A 50 -7.49 -20.18 7.27
N GLN A 51 -6.49 -19.30 7.39
CA GLN A 51 -5.78 -18.98 8.63
C GLN A 51 -6.03 -17.56 9.13
N SER A 52 -6.86 -16.78 8.42
CA SER A 52 -7.06 -15.36 8.70
C SER A 52 -8.51 -15.01 9.01
N LEU A 53 -8.69 -13.80 9.56
CA LEU A 53 -10.00 -13.19 9.69
C LEU A 53 -10.42 -12.62 8.33
N ARG A 54 -11.60 -13.00 7.86
CA ARG A 54 -12.22 -12.43 6.67
C ARG A 54 -13.28 -11.41 7.04
N LEU A 55 -13.19 -10.23 6.45
CA LEU A 55 -14.21 -9.19 6.56
C LEU A 55 -15.17 -9.31 5.36
N THR A 56 -16.39 -9.77 5.61
CA THR A 56 -17.38 -10.06 4.53
C THR A 56 -18.10 -8.81 4.01
N ASP A 57 -18.14 -7.75 4.82
CA ASP A 57 -18.80 -6.48 4.50
C ASP A 57 -17.79 -5.32 4.39
N PHE A 58 -16.57 -5.62 3.92
CA PHE A 58 -15.57 -4.61 3.68
C PHE A 58 -15.75 -4.02 2.28
N HIS A 59 -16.13 -2.75 2.21
CA HIS A 59 -16.37 -2.04 0.97
C HIS A 59 -15.21 -1.09 0.65
N VAL A 60 -14.86 -1.04 -0.62
CA VAL A 60 -13.88 -0.10 -1.19
C VAL A 60 -14.59 0.90 -2.10
N ALA A 61 -13.93 2.00 -2.45
CA ALA A 61 -14.44 2.89 -3.48
C ALA A 61 -14.40 2.17 -4.86
N PRO A 62 -15.28 2.56 -5.80
CA PRO A 62 -15.39 1.87 -7.11
C PRO A 62 -14.24 2.20 -8.08
N MET A 63 -13.17 2.83 -7.60
CA MET A 63 -12.02 3.26 -8.39
C MET A 63 -10.73 3.20 -7.57
N CYS A 64 -9.59 3.03 -8.26
CA CYS A 64 -8.28 2.81 -7.65
C CYS A 64 -7.79 3.99 -6.79
N ALA A 65 -7.70 5.23 -7.30
CA ALA A 65 -7.17 6.33 -6.52
C ALA A 65 -8.03 6.70 -5.29
N PRO A 66 -9.38 6.76 -5.38
CA PRO A 66 -10.23 6.92 -4.21
C PRO A 66 -10.01 5.84 -3.15
N THR A 67 -9.97 4.56 -3.53
CA THR A 67 -9.70 3.45 -2.60
C THR A 67 -8.34 3.59 -1.93
N ARG A 68 -7.28 3.92 -2.71
CA ARG A 68 -5.93 4.13 -2.20
C ARG A 68 -5.88 5.29 -1.21
N GLY A 69 -6.49 6.42 -1.55
CA GLY A 69 -6.59 7.57 -0.67
C GLY A 69 -7.32 7.26 0.64
N GLN A 70 -8.43 6.51 0.57
CA GLN A 70 -9.18 6.06 1.75
C GLN A 70 -8.34 5.13 2.63
N LEU A 71 -7.68 4.12 2.04
CA LEU A 71 -6.84 3.20 2.79
C LEU A 71 -5.69 3.91 3.51
N LEU A 72 -5.00 4.81 2.81
CA LEU A 72 -3.84 5.50 3.36
C LEU A 72 -4.17 6.57 4.40
N THR A 73 -5.40 7.10 4.42
CA THR A 73 -5.77 8.24 5.28
C THR A 73 -6.87 7.93 6.28
N GLY A 74 -7.64 6.87 6.08
CA GLY A 74 -8.86 6.60 6.85
C GLY A 74 -9.99 7.61 6.58
N LEU A 75 -9.88 8.45 5.54
CA LEU A 75 -10.86 9.48 5.20
C LEU A 75 -11.54 9.20 3.87
N ASP A 76 -12.81 9.58 3.77
CA ASP A 76 -13.55 9.53 2.49
C ASP A 76 -12.86 10.34 1.40
N ALA A 77 -13.06 9.93 0.14
CA ALA A 77 -12.45 10.52 -1.04
C ALA A 77 -12.66 12.05 -1.14
N ALA A 78 -13.84 12.53 -0.79
CA ALA A 78 -14.14 13.98 -0.77
C ALA A 78 -13.31 14.73 0.27
N ARG A 79 -12.95 14.09 1.37
CA ARG A 79 -12.14 14.66 2.45
C ARG A 79 -10.64 14.58 2.17
N ASN A 80 -10.17 13.47 1.61
CA ASN A 80 -8.75 13.26 1.31
C ASN A 80 -8.32 13.86 -0.04
N GLY A 81 -9.27 14.23 -0.92
CA GLY A 81 -9.02 14.85 -2.22
C GLY A 81 -8.95 13.91 -3.41
N CYS A 82 -8.80 12.60 -3.19
CA CYS A 82 -8.70 11.61 -4.26
C CYS A 82 -10.10 11.17 -4.74
N ILE A 83 -10.79 12.03 -5.46
CA ILE A 83 -12.21 11.84 -5.83
C ILE A 83 -12.41 11.12 -7.16
N ASN A 84 -11.35 10.95 -7.96
CA ASN A 84 -11.41 10.31 -9.28
C ASN A 84 -10.02 9.77 -9.65
N VAL A 85 -9.92 9.05 -10.76
CA VAL A 85 -8.66 8.50 -11.32
C VAL A 85 -7.98 9.43 -12.31
N SER A 86 -8.65 10.46 -12.76
CA SER A 86 -8.13 11.41 -13.76
C SER A 86 -7.08 12.35 -13.16
N SER A 87 -6.16 12.82 -13.98
CA SER A 87 -5.15 13.83 -13.63
C SER A 87 -5.77 15.02 -12.90
N GLY A 88 -5.15 15.44 -11.80
CA GLY A 88 -5.62 16.52 -10.94
C GLY A 88 -6.79 16.18 -10.00
N ARG A 89 -7.40 14.98 -10.12
CA ARG A 89 -8.47 14.50 -9.23
C ARG A 89 -8.08 13.26 -8.42
N ALA A 90 -6.87 12.76 -8.66
CA ALA A 90 -6.24 11.68 -7.90
C ALA A 90 -5.16 12.21 -6.95
N LEU A 91 -5.19 13.49 -6.59
CA LEU A 91 -4.20 14.11 -5.73
C LEU A 91 -4.63 14.00 -4.26
N LEU A 92 -3.81 13.33 -3.48
CA LEU A 92 -4.00 13.26 -2.03
C LEU A 92 -3.66 14.62 -1.41
N ARG A 93 -4.61 15.22 -0.69
CA ARG A 93 -4.39 16.54 -0.05
C ARG A 93 -3.14 16.53 0.82
N PRO A 94 -2.20 17.49 0.64
CA PRO A 94 -0.92 17.48 1.34
C PRO A 94 -1.03 17.57 2.87
N GLU A 95 -2.04 18.27 3.37
CA GLU A 95 -2.30 18.48 4.80
C GLU A 95 -2.86 17.26 5.53
N VAL A 96 -3.34 16.25 4.79
CA VAL A 96 -3.90 15.03 5.38
C VAL A 96 -2.78 14.02 5.64
N PRO A 97 -2.52 13.62 6.89
CA PRO A 97 -1.51 12.62 7.18
C PRO A 97 -1.91 11.25 6.61
N THR A 98 -0.91 10.49 6.21
CA THR A 98 -1.09 9.10 5.78
C THR A 98 -0.78 8.12 6.91
N ILE A 99 -1.17 6.87 6.73
CA ILE A 99 -0.76 5.77 7.60
C ILE A 99 0.76 5.70 7.75
N ALA A 100 1.54 6.01 6.70
CA ALA A 100 3.00 6.03 6.75
C ALA A 100 3.54 7.10 7.69
N ASN A 101 2.93 8.30 7.74
CA ASN A 101 3.29 9.32 8.72
C ASN A 101 3.03 8.81 10.15
N ILE A 102 1.85 8.24 10.41
CA ILE A 102 1.45 7.74 11.73
C ILE A 102 2.39 6.61 12.20
N PHE A 103 2.70 5.66 11.33
CA PHE A 103 3.63 4.58 11.67
C PHE A 103 5.07 5.08 11.82
N GLY A 104 5.52 6.02 10.98
CA GLY A 104 6.83 6.64 11.10
C GLY A 104 6.99 7.36 12.44
N ASP A 105 6.02 8.16 12.87
CA ASP A 105 5.99 8.84 14.18
C ASP A 105 6.00 7.83 15.34
N ALA A 106 5.43 6.65 15.14
CA ALA A 106 5.49 5.54 16.09
C ALA A 106 6.82 4.76 16.05
N GLY A 107 7.77 5.15 15.19
CA GLY A 107 9.11 4.55 15.08
C GLY A 107 9.18 3.31 14.21
N TYR A 108 8.22 3.10 13.30
CA TYR A 108 8.31 2.07 12.26
C TYR A 108 9.09 2.57 11.06
N SER A 109 9.80 1.67 10.38
CA SER A 109 10.25 1.89 9.01
C SER A 109 9.06 1.69 8.07
N THR A 110 8.90 2.60 7.09
CA THR A 110 7.76 2.60 6.18
C THR A 110 8.22 2.44 4.74
N GLY A 111 7.55 1.56 3.99
CA GLY A 111 7.84 1.31 2.58
C GLY A 111 6.59 1.23 1.72
N VAL A 112 6.72 1.57 0.44
CA VAL A 112 5.69 1.36 -0.58
C VAL A 112 6.31 0.89 -1.89
N PHE A 113 5.75 -0.17 -2.45
CA PHE A 113 6.23 -0.84 -3.65
C PHE A 113 5.07 -1.07 -4.61
N GLY A 114 5.20 -0.60 -5.86
CA GLY A 114 4.18 -0.73 -6.89
C GLY A 114 3.43 0.55 -7.23
N LYS A 115 2.16 0.41 -7.58
CA LYS A 115 1.29 1.52 -8.01
C LYS A 115 1.05 2.54 -6.90
N TRP A 116 1.31 3.83 -7.22
CA TRP A 116 0.97 4.93 -6.32
C TRP A 116 -0.39 5.57 -6.64
N HIS A 117 -0.51 6.22 -7.78
CA HIS A 117 -1.72 6.85 -8.32
C HIS A 117 -2.38 7.92 -7.41
N LEU A 118 -1.57 8.63 -6.61
CA LEU A 118 -2.06 9.69 -5.69
C LEU A 118 -1.32 11.02 -5.89
N GLY A 119 -0.66 11.18 -7.02
CA GLY A 119 0.14 12.34 -7.44
C GLY A 119 1.59 11.97 -7.70
N SER A 120 2.19 12.61 -8.72
CA SER A 120 3.52 12.25 -9.24
C SER A 120 4.60 13.29 -8.97
N ASN A 121 4.24 14.43 -8.42
CA ASN A 121 5.15 15.54 -8.14
C ASN A 121 5.04 15.98 -6.68
N TYR A 122 6.01 16.77 -6.22
CA TYR A 122 5.96 17.38 -4.88
C TYR A 122 4.68 18.21 -4.70
N PRO A 123 3.98 18.10 -3.57
CA PRO A 123 4.23 17.30 -2.36
C PRO A 123 3.42 15.98 -2.30
N PHE A 124 3.15 15.34 -3.46
CA PHE A 124 2.21 14.24 -3.58
C PHE A 124 2.88 12.86 -3.75
N ARG A 125 4.20 12.81 -3.92
CA ARG A 125 4.95 11.56 -4.10
C ARG A 125 4.95 10.73 -2.82
N PRO A 126 5.14 9.41 -2.87
CA PRO A 126 5.23 8.57 -1.67
C PRO A 126 6.24 9.09 -0.64
N GLU A 127 7.41 9.55 -1.10
CA GLU A 127 8.46 10.10 -0.24
C GLU A 127 8.00 11.36 0.51
N ASP A 128 7.15 12.17 -0.12
CA ASP A 128 6.57 13.37 0.50
C ASP A 128 5.44 13.02 1.49
N ARG A 129 4.97 11.77 1.44
CA ARG A 129 3.79 11.27 2.18
C ARG A 129 4.14 10.27 3.27
N GLY A 130 5.41 10.29 3.74
CA GLY A 130 5.85 9.55 4.93
C GLY A 130 6.47 8.18 4.65
N PHE A 131 6.59 7.76 3.40
CA PHE A 131 7.29 6.52 3.05
C PHE A 131 8.79 6.74 2.92
N GLN A 132 9.57 5.96 3.67
CA GLN A 132 11.03 6.06 3.75
C GLN A 132 11.75 5.25 2.67
N ARG A 133 11.16 4.14 2.25
CA ARG A 133 11.64 3.32 1.13
C ARG A 133 10.57 3.19 0.08
N THR A 134 10.92 3.46 -1.18
CA THR A 134 9.93 3.50 -2.25
C THR A 134 10.47 2.92 -3.54
N VAL A 135 9.69 2.05 -4.19
CA VAL A 135 9.85 1.68 -5.60
C VAL A 135 8.47 1.69 -6.23
N TRP A 136 8.19 2.66 -7.09
CA TRP A 136 6.83 2.93 -7.50
C TRP A 136 6.71 3.48 -8.92
N PHE A 137 5.51 3.36 -9.46
CA PHE A 137 5.10 4.05 -10.68
C PHE A 137 3.89 4.96 -10.41
N PRO A 138 3.80 6.12 -11.13
CA PRO A 138 2.91 7.21 -10.74
C PRO A 138 1.47 7.09 -11.23
N SER A 139 1.24 6.30 -12.27
CA SER A 139 0.02 6.32 -13.09
C SER A 139 -1.04 5.31 -12.65
N SER A 140 -2.15 5.26 -13.39
CA SER A 140 -3.23 4.30 -13.16
C SER A 140 -2.82 2.86 -13.50
N HIS A 141 -1.96 2.69 -14.48
CA HIS A 141 -1.31 1.43 -14.87
C HIS A 141 0.04 1.73 -15.51
N ILE A 142 0.91 0.74 -15.57
CA ILE A 142 2.23 0.87 -16.20
C ILE A 142 2.06 1.27 -17.69
N GLY A 143 2.90 2.19 -18.14
CA GLY A 143 2.86 2.74 -19.50
C GLY A 143 1.81 3.84 -19.73
N SER A 144 0.95 4.16 -18.77
CA SER A 144 0.02 5.31 -18.90
C SER A 144 0.64 6.59 -18.34
N VAL A 145 0.24 7.75 -18.86
CA VAL A 145 0.70 9.07 -18.36
C VAL A 145 0.32 9.25 -16.89
N PRO A 146 1.23 9.66 -16.01
CA PRO A 146 2.58 10.21 -16.24
C PRO A 146 3.74 9.21 -16.06
N ASP A 147 3.56 7.95 -16.34
CA ASP A 147 4.62 6.94 -16.21
C ASP A 147 5.81 7.17 -17.16
N THR A 148 6.92 6.48 -16.93
CA THR A 148 8.09 6.51 -17.80
C THR A 148 7.71 5.99 -19.19
N TRP A 149 8.10 6.74 -20.20
CA TRP A 149 7.83 6.37 -21.60
C TRP A 149 8.50 5.05 -21.96
N GLY A 150 7.72 4.15 -22.53
CA GLY A 150 8.19 2.83 -22.97
C GLY A 150 8.06 1.73 -21.93
N ASN A 151 7.59 2.01 -20.71
CA ASN A 151 7.27 0.97 -19.74
C ASN A 151 6.11 0.09 -20.27
N ASP A 152 6.26 -1.26 -20.11
CA ASP A 152 5.30 -2.25 -20.64
C ASP A 152 5.13 -3.51 -19.77
N TYR A 153 5.44 -3.41 -18.48
CA TYR A 153 5.43 -4.47 -17.45
C TYR A 153 6.71 -5.32 -17.34
N PHE A 154 7.63 -5.22 -18.29
CA PHE A 154 8.89 -5.98 -18.27
C PHE A 154 10.10 -5.06 -18.50
N ASP A 155 11.16 -5.29 -17.72
CA ASP A 155 12.43 -4.57 -17.86
C ASP A 155 12.32 -3.04 -17.80
N ASP A 156 11.41 -2.56 -16.99
CA ASP A 156 10.95 -1.16 -16.93
C ASP A 156 11.82 -0.25 -16.05
N THR A 157 11.54 1.05 -16.14
CA THR A 157 12.11 2.07 -15.26
C THR A 157 11.07 2.56 -14.26
N TYR A 158 11.34 2.38 -12.97
CA TYR A 158 10.49 2.87 -11.87
C TYR A 158 11.20 3.95 -11.06
N THR A 159 10.44 4.71 -10.27
CA THR A 159 11.02 5.63 -9.30
C THR A 159 11.42 4.86 -8.04
N SER A 160 12.72 4.82 -7.76
CA SER A 160 13.28 4.22 -6.55
C SER A 160 13.87 5.32 -5.67
N ASN A 161 13.31 5.51 -4.47
CA ASN A 161 13.74 6.52 -3.50
C ASN A 161 13.95 7.92 -4.16
N GLY A 162 12.97 8.33 -4.96
CA GLY A 162 12.94 9.63 -5.64
C GLY A 162 13.78 9.74 -6.90
N LYS A 163 14.37 8.66 -7.40
CA LYS A 163 15.20 8.65 -8.61
C LYS A 163 14.73 7.58 -9.60
N PRO A 164 14.76 7.86 -10.92
CA PRO A 164 14.53 6.82 -11.91
C PRO A 164 15.59 5.71 -11.81
N GLN A 165 15.16 4.45 -11.83
CA GLN A 165 16.00 3.27 -11.79
C GLN A 165 15.44 2.22 -12.75
N ALA A 166 16.30 1.66 -13.60
CA ALA A 166 15.95 0.54 -14.44
C ALA A 166 15.98 -0.78 -13.66
N PHE A 167 14.98 -1.59 -13.88
CA PHE A 167 14.84 -2.93 -13.28
C PHE A 167 14.81 -3.98 -14.39
N LYS A 168 14.99 -5.25 -14.02
CA LYS A 168 14.92 -6.41 -14.89
C LYS A 168 13.86 -7.38 -14.39
N GLY A 169 13.03 -7.88 -15.31
CA GLY A 169 11.98 -8.84 -15.03
C GLY A 169 10.58 -8.26 -15.04
N TYR A 170 9.63 -9.04 -14.58
CA TYR A 170 8.21 -8.68 -14.52
C TYR A 170 7.94 -7.74 -13.33
N CYS A 171 7.15 -6.72 -13.56
CA CYS A 171 6.91 -5.64 -12.60
C CYS A 171 6.47 -6.11 -11.20
N THR A 172 5.54 -7.06 -11.15
CA THR A 172 5.01 -7.54 -9.86
C THR A 172 6.08 -8.27 -9.07
N ASP A 173 6.91 -9.10 -9.72
CA ASP A 173 8.02 -9.79 -9.07
C ASP A 173 9.01 -8.78 -8.49
N ILE A 174 9.37 -7.74 -9.29
CA ILE A 174 10.24 -6.65 -8.83
C ILE A 174 9.70 -6.00 -7.56
N PHE A 175 8.40 -5.65 -7.52
CA PHE A 175 7.81 -4.98 -6.35
C PHE A 175 7.72 -5.87 -5.12
N PHE A 176 7.65 -7.18 -5.27
CA PHE A 176 7.64 -8.12 -4.16
C PHE A 176 9.05 -8.52 -3.67
N ASP A 177 10.07 -8.33 -4.52
CA ASP A 177 11.48 -8.61 -4.17
C ASP A 177 12.15 -7.45 -3.40
N GLU A 178 11.58 -6.24 -3.44
CA GLU A 178 12.10 -5.03 -2.79
C GLU A 178 11.62 -4.86 -1.34
#